data_80781dfd40094c005aab649ca0d1a3d1
#
_entry.id   80781dfd40094c005aab649ca0d1a3d1
#
_cell.length_a   1.000
_cell.length_b   1.000
_cell.length_c   1.000
_cell.angle_alpha   90.00
_cell.angle_beta   90.00
_cell.angle_gamma   90.00
#
_symmetry.space_group_name_H-M   'P 1'
#
loop_
_entity.id
_entity.type
_entity.pdbx_description
1 polymer ?
#
loop_
_entity_poly.entity_id
_entity_poly.type
_entity_poly.pdbx_seq_one_letter_code
_entity_poly.pdbx_strand_id
1 'polypeptide(L)'
;MAVHLPVPQPSSGLCAKPQQQRGNASTAAAAVATPPSTFAPQTTRLSAPTIALNIRHTTTPAAPPVVVMTERVAKKQNEETTATLASMWREIQGARDWAGLVEPLHPLLRAEIVRYGELVAATYKAFDLDACSKRYLNCKYGKARMLEAVGMAGAGYDVTRYIYAAPDIALPGAAGPCPSRWIGYVAVASDETARRLGRRDVVVSFRGTVTGSEWVANMMSSLEQARFDPADPRPDVKVESGFLSVYTSDDATCRFTYGSCRNQLLSEVTRLISKYKHEEMSITLAGHSMGSSLALLLGYDLAELGLNCDGCGDTVPITVYSFAGPRVGNTGFKNRCDELGVKVLRVVNVNDPITKLPGIFLNENFFGAGRLELPWSCACYTHVGVELALDFFKARDPACVHDLDAYIGLLKCPNKVAVVKNDGEHVLSKAMKFVLQHSFDTWRWQMAAIQVGELVQAIGL
;
A
#
# COMPACT_ATOMS: atom_id res chain seq x y z
N MET A 1 -9.28 -61.48 -12.06
CA MET A 1 -10.74 -61.40 -11.81
C MET A 1 -11.09 -59.93 -11.65
N ALA A 2 -11.62 -59.34 -12.68
CA ALA A 2 -12.04 -57.95 -12.69
C ALA A 2 -13.56 -57.89 -12.42
N VAL A 3 -13.99 -57.12 -11.44
CA VAL A 3 -15.39 -56.89 -11.13
C VAL A 3 -15.76 -55.50 -11.65
N HIS A 4 -16.57 -55.48 -12.72
CA HIS A 4 -17.21 -54.28 -13.22
C HIS A 4 -18.42 -53.91 -12.35
N LEU A 5 -18.52 -52.65 -11.93
CA LEU A 5 -19.74 -52.05 -11.40
C LEU A 5 -20.24 -50.95 -12.36
N PRO A 6 -21.55 -50.78 -12.59
CA PRO A 6 -22.11 -49.96 -13.64
C PRO A 6 -22.29 -48.50 -13.22
N VAL A 7 -22.12 -47.60 -14.21
CA VAL A 7 -22.36 -46.16 -14.16
C VAL A 7 -23.85 -45.86 -14.34
N PRO A 8 -24.52 -45.00 -13.55
CA PRO A 8 -25.87 -44.56 -13.84
C PRO A 8 -25.87 -43.34 -14.79
N GLN A 9 -26.76 -43.42 -15.79
CA GLN A 9 -27.05 -42.32 -16.72
C GLN A 9 -28.01 -41.28 -16.14
N PRO A 10 -27.99 -40.03 -16.58
CA PRO A 10 -28.88 -38.97 -16.10
C PRO A 10 -30.21 -38.99 -16.86
N SER A 11 -31.31 -38.89 -16.10
CA SER A 11 -32.67 -38.74 -16.58
C SER A 11 -32.95 -37.29 -17.02
N SER A 12 -33.52 -37.16 -18.21
CA SER A 12 -34.06 -35.95 -18.81
C SER A 12 -35.33 -35.47 -18.09
N GLY A 13 -35.32 -34.28 -17.49
CA GLY A 13 -36.45 -33.59 -16.93
C GLY A 13 -36.78 -32.32 -17.72
N LEU A 14 -37.99 -32.27 -18.26
CA LEU A 14 -38.56 -31.21 -19.10
C LEU A 14 -38.71 -29.88 -18.39
N CYS A 15 -38.29 -28.83 -19.06
CA CYS A 15 -38.40 -27.42 -18.66
C CYS A 15 -39.81 -26.90 -18.97
N ALA A 16 -40.53 -26.38 -17.97
CA ALA A 16 -41.74 -25.61 -18.12
C ALA A 16 -41.45 -24.11 -18.02
N LYS A 17 -41.86 -23.36 -19.04
CA LYS A 17 -41.84 -21.89 -19.08
C LYS A 17 -43.02 -21.30 -18.31
N PRO A 18 -42.91 -20.20 -17.54
CA PRO A 18 -44.06 -19.42 -17.14
C PRO A 18 -44.40 -18.34 -18.16
N GLN A 19 -45.71 -18.26 -18.47
CA GLN A 19 -46.35 -17.29 -19.33
C GLN A 19 -46.34 -15.86 -18.75
N GLN A 20 -46.18 -14.90 -19.66
CA GLN A 20 -46.48 -13.49 -19.45
C GLN A 20 -48.02 -13.28 -19.35
N GLN A 21 -48.48 -12.63 -18.29
CA GLN A 21 -49.78 -11.97 -18.26
C GLN A 21 -49.62 -10.47 -18.50
N ARG A 22 -50.22 -10.01 -19.60
CA ARG A 22 -50.52 -8.60 -19.89
C ARG A 22 -51.79 -8.23 -19.13
N GLY A 23 -51.73 -7.10 -18.40
CA GLY A 23 -52.89 -6.43 -17.86
C GLY A 23 -52.88 -4.95 -18.29
N ASN A 24 -53.98 -4.57 -19.00
CA ASN A 24 -54.20 -3.25 -19.60
C ASN A 24 -54.69 -2.20 -18.58
N ALA A 25 -54.24 -1.00 -18.81
CA ALA A 25 -54.92 0.28 -18.84
C ALA A 25 -55.83 0.75 -17.66
N SER A 26 -55.58 1.89 -17.15
CA SER A 26 -56.56 2.98 -17.19
C SER A 26 -55.94 4.35 -16.85
N THR A 27 -56.29 5.30 -17.66
CA THR A 27 -56.05 6.71 -17.69
C THR A 27 -56.73 7.44 -16.50
N ALA A 28 -56.01 8.41 -15.90
CA ALA A 28 -56.66 9.59 -15.32
C ALA A 28 -55.70 10.80 -15.36
N ALA A 29 -56.11 11.84 -16.06
CA ALA A 29 -55.50 13.15 -16.14
C ALA A 29 -55.97 14.05 -14.99
N ALA A 30 -55.09 14.87 -14.44
CA ALA A 30 -55.39 16.17 -13.82
C ALA A 30 -54.10 16.97 -13.64
N ALA A 31 -53.91 17.99 -14.46
CA ALA A 31 -54.00 19.41 -14.19
C ALA A 31 -52.87 20.02 -13.36
N VAL A 32 -51.92 20.62 -14.07
CA VAL A 32 -51.50 22.04 -14.12
C VAL A 32 -51.49 22.81 -12.79
N ALA A 33 -50.30 23.20 -12.35
CA ALA A 33 -50.02 24.46 -11.68
C ALA A 33 -48.57 24.88 -11.89
N THR A 34 -48.35 25.95 -12.61
CA THR A 34 -47.10 26.71 -12.78
C THR A 34 -46.81 27.57 -11.56
N PRO A 35 -45.53 27.82 -11.19
CA PRO A 35 -45.18 28.79 -10.18
C PRO A 35 -44.91 30.19 -10.77
N PRO A 36 -44.99 31.23 -9.97
CA PRO A 36 -44.61 32.58 -10.42
C PRO A 36 -43.16 32.98 -10.02
N SER A 37 -42.53 33.60 -10.97
CA SER A 37 -41.66 34.78 -10.99
C SER A 37 -40.55 34.98 -9.93
N THR A 38 -39.36 35.01 -10.42
CA THR A 38 -38.31 36.06 -10.46
C THR A 38 -38.14 37.00 -9.27
N PHE A 39 -36.99 36.90 -8.61
CA PHE A 39 -36.32 38.04 -7.98
C PHE A 39 -34.86 38.11 -8.50
N ALA A 40 -34.58 39.24 -9.22
CA ALA A 40 -33.25 39.67 -9.58
C ALA A 40 -32.71 40.58 -8.46
N PRO A 41 -31.43 40.49 -8.10
CA PRO A 41 -30.82 41.50 -7.24
C PRO A 41 -30.33 42.68 -8.10
N GLN A 42 -30.74 43.87 -7.72
CA GLN A 42 -30.29 45.13 -8.24
C GLN A 42 -28.83 45.39 -7.82
N THR A 43 -27.98 45.61 -8.77
CA THR A 43 -26.62 46.16 -8.56
C THR A 43 -26.69 47.67 -8.53
N THR A 44 -26.50 48.28 -7.38
CA THR A 44 -26.25 49.71 -7.19
C THR A 44 -24.79 50.00 -7.61
N ARG A 45 -24.67 50.77 -8.72
CA ARG A 45 -23.39 51.40 -9.13
C ARG A 45 -23.15 52.58 -8.20
N LEU A 46 -22.06 52.56 -7.44
CA LEU A 46 -21.45 53.74 -6.84
C LEU A 46 -20.34 54.24 -7.77
N SER A 47 -20.54 55.44 -8.26
CA SER A 47 -19.58 56.20 -9.08
C SER A 47 -18.47 56.75 -8.17
N ALA A 48 -17.20 56.45 -8.44
CA ALA A 48 -16.05 57.11 -7.86
C ALA A 48 -15.49 58.19 -8.79
N PRO A 49 -14.95 59.29 -8.27
CA PRO A 49 -14.52 60.41 -9.10
C PRO A 49 -13.15 60.12 -9.77
N THR A 50 -13.06 60.48 -11.04
CA THR A 50 -11.87 60.47 -11.87
C THR A 50 -10.92 61.58 -11.45
N ILE A 51 -9.77 61.24 -10.86
CA ILE A 51 -8.64 62.18 -10.72
C ILE A 51 -7.66 61.87 -11.85
N ALA A 52 -7.52 62.82 -12.79
CA ALA A 52 -6.55 62.78 -13.86
C ALA A 52 -5.15 63.14 -13.30
N LEU A 53 -4.24 62.16 -13.21
CA LEU A 53 -2.83 62.43 -12.97
C LEU A 53 -2.07 62.41 -14.29
N ASN A 54 -1.52 63.54 -14.64
CA ASN A 54 -0.60 63.72 -15.76
C ASN A 54 0.76 63.12 -15.39
N ILE A 55 1.12 61.97 -15.94
CA ILE A 55 2.46 61.36 -15.78
C ILE A 55 3.23 61.57 -17.08
N ARG A 56 4.30 62.34 -17.01
CA ARG A 56 5.31 62.51 -18.07
C ARG A 56 6.01 61.18 -18.31
N HIS A 57 6.03 60.71 -19.57
CA HIS A 57 6.82 59.58 -20.00
C HIS A 57 8.32 59.88 -19.92
N THR A 58 9.00 59.28 -18.95
CA THR A 58 10.45 59.07 -19.01
C THR A 58 10.71 57.66 -19.49
N THR A 59 11.29 57.53 -20.64
CA THR A 59 11.74 56.23 -21.23
C THR A 59 12.93 55.71 -20.42
N THR A 60 12.69 54.69 -19.61
CA THR A 60 13.75 53.87 -18.96
C THR A 60 14.03 52.67 -19.88
N PRO A 61 15.28 52.28 -20.10
CA PRO A 61 15.58 51.10 -20.94
C PRO A 61 15.07 49.85 -20.34
N ALA A 62 14.47 48.98 -21.17
CA ALA A 62 13.92 47.71 -20.77
C ALA A 62 14.98 46.80 -20.12
N ALA A 63 14.74 46.36 -18.89
CA ALA A 63 15.51 45.30 -18.26
C ALA A 63 15.27 43.97 -18.99
N PRO A 64 16.28 43.11 -19.16
CA PRO A 64 16.11 41.83 -19.83
C PRO A 64 15.18 40.92 -19.02
N PRO A 65 14.42 40.03 -19.68
CA PRO A 65 13.41 39.21 -19.00
C PRO A 65 14.04 38.23 -18.02
N VAL A 66 13.75 38.43 -16.75
CA VAL A 66 14.19 37.59 -15.61
C VAL A 66 13.67 36.13 -15.72
N VAL A 67 12.63 35.89 -16.50
CA VAL A 67 11.96 34.60 -16.69
C VAL A 67 12.87 33.56 -17.36
N VAL A 68 13.73 33.94 -18.30
CA VAL A 68 14.59 32.98 -19.04
C VAL A 68 15.76 32.47 -18.20
N MET A 69 16.22 33.24 -17.20
CA MET A 69 17.29 32.77 -16.30
C MET A 69 16.80 31.75 -15.26
N THR A 70 15.58 31.91 -14.75
CA THR A 70 15.02 30.98 -13.76
C THR A 70 14.73 29.61 -14.36
N GLU A 71 14.23 29.53 -15.59
CA GLU A 71 13.99 28.26 -16.27
C GLU A 71 15.29 27.50 -16.61
N ARG A 72 16.34 28.18 -17.03
CA ARG A 72 17.64 27.56 -17.31
C ARG A 72 18.33 27.04 -16.06
N VAL A 73 18.25 27.76 -14.94
CA VAL A 73 18.80 27.33 -13.66
C VAL A 73 18.01 26.13 -13.12
N ALA A 74 16.69 26.18 -13.17
CA ALA A 74 15.83 25.08 -12.74
C ALA A 74 16.06 23.81 -13.59
N LYS A 75 16.21 23.96 -14.92
CA LYS A 75 16.51 22.86 -15.83
C LYS A 75 17.88 22.23 -15.56
N LYS A 76 18.93 23.05 -15.37
CA LYS A 76 20.28 22.57 -15.04
C LYS A 76 20.31 21.85 -13.68
N GLN A 77 19.62 22.40 -12.69
CA GLN A 77 19.52 21.79 -11.36
C GLN A 77 18.75 20.47 -11.38
N ASN A 78 17.72 20.35 -12.22
CA ASN A 78 16.97 19.12 -12.43
C ASN A 78 17.79 18.05 -13.18
N GLU A 79 18.57 18.45 -14.18
CA GLU A 79 19.49 17.57 -14.91
C GLU A 79 20.62 17.04 -14.01
N GLU A 80 21.20 17.88 -13.14
CA GLU A 80 22.24 17.49 -12.18
C GLU A 80 21.69 16.56 -11.10
N THR A 81 20.50 16.82 -10.59
CA THR A 81 19.81 15.93 -9.62
C THR A 81 19.47 14.58 -10.25
N THR A 82 19.04 14.56 -11.51
CA THR A 82 18.72 13.34 -12.27
C THR A 82 19.98 12.50 -12.50
N ALA A 83 21.08 13.10 -12.92
CA ALA A 83 22.36 12.40 -13.09
C ALA A 83 22.86 11.78 -11.78
N THR A 84 22.66 12.49 -10.65
CA THR A 84 23.03 12.01 -9.33
C THR A 84 22.14 10.84 -8.87
N LEU A 85 20.82 10.88 -9.15
CA LEU A 85 19.92 9.77 -8.83
C LEU A 85 20.29 8.51 -9.61
N ALA A 86 20.53 8.64 -10.91
CA ALA A 86 20.92 7.52 -11.76
C ALA A 86 22.24 6.87 -11.33
N SER A 87 23.18 7.65 -10.78
CA SER A 87 24.45 7.12 -10.28
C SER A 87 24.35 6.47 -8.89
N MET A 88 23.37 6.88 -8.07
CA MET A 88 23.20 6.44 -6.68
C MET A 88 22.01 5.49 -6.47
N TRP A 89 21.37 5.04 -7.54
CA TRP A 89 20.11 4.33 -7.40
C TRP A 89 20.20 3.04 -6.56
N ARG A 90 21.35 2.32 -6.61
CA ARG A 90 21.54 1.11 -5.82
C ARG A 90 21.58 1.40 -4.32
N GLU A 91 22.27 2.45 -3.92
CA GLU A 91 22.30 2.91 -2.52
C GLU A 91 20.92 3.39 -2.06
N ILE A 92 20.22 4.13 -2.90
CA ILE A 92 18.85 4.60 -2.62
C ILE A 92 17.87 3.42 -2.53
N GLN A 93 18.11 2.33 -3.27
CA GLN A 93 17.37 1.07 -3.17
C GLN A 93 17.90 0.13 -2.07
N GLY A 94 18.80 0.59 -1.21
CA GLY A 94 19.22 -0.12 0.00
C GLY A 94 20.37 -1.09 -0.17
N ALA A 95 21.22 -0.97 -1.20
CA ALA A 95 22.35 -1.87 -1.42
C ALA A 95 23.27 -1.99 -0.19
N ARG A 96 23.36 -0.94 0.64
CA ARG A 96 24.11 -0.90 1.91
C ARG A 96 23.22 -0.61 3.10
N ASP A 97 21.97 -1.12 3.10
CA ASP A 97 20.99 -0.94 4.16
C ASP A 97 20.79 0.55 4.54
N TRP A 98 20.86 1.43 3.53
CA TRP A 98 20.74 2.90 3.66
C TRP A 98 21.72 3.54 4.66
N ALA A 99 22.88 2.92 4.93
CA ALA A 99 23.90 3.46 5.81
C ALA A 99 24.29 4.89 5.38
N GLY A 100 24.16 5.85 6.31
CA GLY A 100 24.43 7.26 6.05
C GLY A 100 23.39 8.00 5.20
N LEU A 101 22.26 7.35 4.84
CA LEU A 101 21.18 7.97 4.07
C LEU A 101 19.92 8.20 4.92
N VAL A 102 19.73 7.46 6.00
CA VAL A 102 18.55 7.58 6.89
C VAL A 102 18.78 8.67 7.95
N GLU A 103 19.98 8.77 8.49
CA GLU A 103 20.31 9.75 9.53
C GLU A 103 21.66 10.44 9.22
N PRO A 104 21.63 11.74 8.80
CA PRO A 104 20.45 12.54 8.45
C PRO A 104 19.78 12.03 7.18
N LEU A 105 18.45 12.25 7.04
CA LEU A 105 17.70 11.78 5.88
C LEU A 105 18.18 12.47 4.59
N HIS A 106 18.80 11.68 3.72
CA HIS A 106 19.35 12.16 2.46
C HIS A 106 18.25 12.68 1.51
N PRO A 107 18.41 13.85 0.89
CA PRO A 107 17.37 14.46 0.04
C PRO A 107 16.86 13.55 -1.10
N LEU A 108 17.74 12.80 -1.76
CA LEU A 108 17.34 11.86 -2.83
C LEU A 108 16.55 10.68 -2.28
N LEU A 109 16.96 10.08 -1.15
CA LEU A 109 16.19 9.02 -0.50
C LEU A 109 14.81 9.52 -0.10
N ARG A 110 14.74 10.72 0.50
CA ARG A 110 13.46 11.35 0.84
C ARG A 110 12.56 11.54 -0.38
N ALA A 111 13.10 12.01 -1.50
CA ALA A 111 12.34 12.19 -2.73
C ALA A 111 11.79 10.86 -3.28
N GLU A 112 12.58 9.79 -3.20
CA GLU A 112 12.15 8.45 -3.61
C GLU A 112 11.09 7.87 -2.66
N ILE A 113 11.23 8.04 -1.35
CA ILE A 113 10.19 7.65 -0.38
C ILE A 113 8.86 8.37 -0.71
N VAL A 114 8.90 9.68 -0.95
CA VAL A 114 7.71 10.46 -1.34
C VAL A 114 7.12 9.91 -2.63
N ARG A 115 7.94 9.68 -3.66
CA ARG A 115 7.49 9.15 -4.96
C ARG A 115 6.77 7.81 -4.82
N TYR A 116 7.34 6.86 -4.08
CA TYR A 116 6.68 5.56 -3.85
C TYR A 116 5.45 5.69 -2.96
N GLY A 117 5.47 6.57 -1.97
CA GLY A 117 4.29 6.89 -1.16
C GLY A 117 3.14 7.43 -2.01
N GLU A 118 3.41 8.31 -2.97
CA GLU A 118 2.40 8.84 -3.89
C GLU A 118 1.82 7.74 -4.81
N LEU A 119 2.66 6.81 -5.29
CA LEU A 119 2.19 5.64 -6.06
C LEU A 119 1.29 4.73 -5.21
N VAL A 120 1.57 4.59 -3.91
CA VAL A 120 0.67 3.90 -2.98
C VAL A 120 -0.61 4.71 -2.74
N ALA A 121 -0.53 6.03 -2.55
CA ALA A 121 -1.71 6.90 -2.37
C ALA A 121 -2.64 6.87 -3.60
N ALA A 122 -2.10 6.67 -4.80
CA ALA A 122 -2.88 6.46 -6.02
C ALA A 122 -3.85 5.28 -5.91
N THR A 123 -3.50 4.23 -5.15
CA THR A 123 -4.38 3.08 -4.94
C THR A 123 -5.64 3.46 -4.17
N TYR A 124 -5.54 4.32 -3.17
CA TYR A 124 -6.70 4.79 -2.40
C TYR A 124 -7.61 5.70 -3.23
N LYS A 125 -7.00 6.65 -3.97
CA LYS A 125 -7.74 7.58 -4.84
C LYS A 125 -8.49 6.87 -5.97
N ALA A 126 -7.92 5.80 -6.51
CA ALA A 126 -8.50 5.02 -7.59
C ALA A 126 -9.53 3.98 -7.13
N PHE A 127 -9.58 3.62 -5.84
CA PHE A 127 -10.48 2.59 -5.31
C PHE A 127 -11.92 3.09 -5.21
N ASP A 128 -12.87 2.29 -5.70
CA ASP A 128 -14.29 2.64 -5.71
C ASP A 128 -15.00 2.09 -4.46
N LEU A 129 -15.43 3.00 -3.60
CA LEU A 129 -16.17 2.71 -2.37
C LEU A 129 -17.68 3.02 -2.47
N ASP A 130 -18.15 3.52 -3.62
CA ASP A 130 -19.56 3.76 -3.84
C ASP A 130 -20.28 2.43 -4.08
N ALA A 131 -21.09 2.02 -3.10
CA ALA A 131 -21.87 0.78 -3.15
C ALA A 131 -22.87 0.73 -4.33
N CYS A 132 -23.27 1.90 -4.85
CA CYS A 132 -24.14 2.01 -6.03
C CYS A 132 -23.38 1.92 -7.35
N SER A 133 -22.05 1.99 -7.32
CA SER A 133 -21.22 1.94 -8.50
C SER A 133 -21.13 0.52 -9.05
N LYS A 134 -21.14 0.40 -10.40
CA LYS A 134 -20.84 -0.87 -11.09
C LYS A 134 -19.40 -1.36 -10.84
N ARG A 135 -18.54 -0.52 -10.31
CA ARG A 135 -17.13 -0.79 -9.99
C ARG A 135 -16.86 -0.88 -8.50
N TYR A 136 -17.91 -1.00 -7.69
CA TYR A 136 -17.76 -1.12 -6.24
C TYR A 136 -16.69 -2.16 -5.87
N LEU A 137 -15.77 -1.80 -4.98
CA LEU A 137 -14.60 -2.57 -4.54
C LEU A 137 -13.56 -2.84 -5.65
N ASN A 138 -13.63 -2.12 -6.77
CA ASN A 138 -12.67 -2.20 -7.87
C ASN A 138 -11.99 -0.86 -8.13
N CYS A 139 -11.07 -0.81 -9.10
CA CYS A 139 -10.51 0.44 -9.57
C CYS A 139 -11.55 1.20 -10.43
N LYS A 140 -11.73 2.49 -10.15
CA LYS A 140 -12.63 3.39 -10.91
C LYS A 140 -12.25 3.52 -12.37
N TYR A 141 -10.99 3.34 -12.72
CA TYR A 141 -10.40 3.71 -13.99
C TYR A 141 -9.85 2.50 -14.76
N GLY A 142 -9.69 2.62 -16.06
CA GLY A 142 -8.92 1.67 -16.86
C GLY A 142 -7.42 1.85 -16.66
N LYS A 143 -6.63 0.78 -16.81
CA LYS A 143 -5.17 0.76 -16.53
C LYS A 143 -4.39 1.89 -17.18
N ALA A 144 -4.62 2.13 -18.48
CA ALA A 144 -3.89 3.14 -19.26
C ALA A 144 -4.08 4.59 -18.77
N ARG A 145 -5.15 4.87 -18.03
CA ARG A 145 -5.51 6.22 -17.57
C ARG A 145 -5.53 6.36 -16.06
N MET A 146 -5.25 5.30 -15.33
CA MET A 146 -5.43 5.29 -13.88
C MET A 146 -4.55 6.33 -13.18
N LEU A 147 -3.26 6.37 -13.48
CA LEU A 147 -2.34 7.34 -12.85
C LEU A 147 -2.69 8.78 -13.25
N GLU A 148 -3.03 9.03 -14.51
CA GLU A 148 -3.50 10.35 -14.98
C GLU A 148 -4.77 10.78 -14.23
N ALA A 149 -5.76 9.88 -14.15
CA ALA A 149 -7.06 10.17 -13.54
C ALA A 149 -6.99 10.46 -12.02
N VAL A 150 -5.95 9.99 -11.32
CA VAL A 150 -5.71 10.31 -9.91
C VAL A 150 -4.76 11.50 -9.71
N GLY A 151 -4.43 12.24 -10.78
CA GLY A 151 -3.59 13.44 -10.73
C GLY A 151 -2.09 13.17 -10.85
N MET A 152 -1.68 12.01 -11.36
CA MET A 152 -0.28 11.59 -11.50
C MET A 152 0.13 11.41 -12.99
N ALA A 153 -0.34 12.28 -13.88
CA ALA A 153 -0.01 12.24 -15.32
C ALA A 153 1.50 12.23 -15.62
N GLY A 154 2.30 12.88 -14.77
CA GLY A 154 3.76 12.94 -14.89
C GLY A 154 4.53 11.86 -14.14
N ALA A 155 3.87 10.83 -13.59
CA ALA A 155 4.55 9.79 -12.80
C ALA A 155 5.56 8.98 -13.62
N GLY A 156 5.34 8.86 -14.94
CA GLY A 156 6.25 8.16 -15.86
C GLY A 156 6.23 6.64 -15.71
N TYR A 157 5.10 6.08 -15.32
CA TYR A 157 4.88 4.63 -15.19
C TYR A 157 3.67 4.19 -15.99
N ASP A 158 3.78 3.00 -16.61
CA ASP A 158 2.69 2.32 -17.28
C ASP A 158 2.13 1.21 -16.38
N VAL A 159 0.84 1.29 -16.05
CA VAL A 159 0.16 0.24 -15.27
C VAL A 159 -0.09 -0.97 -16.16
N THR A 160 0.56 -2.09 -15.83
CA THR A 160 0.50 -3.31 -16.62
C THR A 160 -0.57 -4.28 -16.16
N ARG A 161 -0.76 -4.39 -14.83
CA ARG A 161 -1.75 -5.31 -14.25
C ARG A 161 -2.42 -4.73 -13.00
N TYR A 162 -3.72 -4.97 -12.85
CA TYR A 162 -4.44 -4.81 -11.59
C TYR A 162 -4.38 -6.10 -10.79
N ILE A 163 -4.28 -5.96 -9.46
CA ILE A 163 -4.15 -7.08 -8.53
C ILE A 163 -5.37 -7.13 -7.64
N TYR A 164 -5.89 -8.34 -7.50
CA TYR A 164 -7.07 -8.65 -6.69
C TYR A 164 -6.73 -9.66 -5.61
N ALA A 165 -7.37 -9.56 -4.45
CA ALA A 165 -7.27 -10.54 -3.38
C ALA A 165 -8.64 -10.87 -2.81
N ALA A 166 -8.80 -12.11 -2.40
CA ALA A 166 -9.95 -12.63 -1.69
C ALA A 166 -9.48 -13.21 -0.36
N PRO A 167 -9.72 -12.54 0.78
CA PRO A 167 -9.43 -13.16 2.06
C PRO A 167 -10.44 -14.29 2.33
N ASP A 168 -9.95 -15.43 2.81
CA ASP A 168 -10.80 -16.55 3.26
C ASP A 168 -11.55 -16.27 4.57
N ILE A 169 -11.24 -15.15 5.20
CA ILE A 169 -11.82 -14.79 6.49
C ILE A 169 -13.24 -14.27 6.28
N ALA A 170 -14.22 -15.04 6.70
CA ALA A 170 -15.61 -14.60 6.78
C ALA A 170 -15.75 -13.46 7.80
N LEU A 171 -16.06 -12.27 7.33
CA LEU A 171 -16.37 -11.14 8.22
C LEU A 171 -17.61 -11.47 9.04
N PRO A 172 -17.61 -11.27 10.37
CA PRO A 172 -18.81 -11.41 11.19
C PRO A 172 -19.93 -10.55 10.62
N GLY A 173 -21.06 -11.19 10.26
CA GLY A 173 -22.23 -10.49 9.70
C GLY A 173 -22.27 -10.37 8.17
N ALA A 174 -21.26 -10.81 7.43
CA ALA A 174 -21.31 -10.92 5.98
C ALA A 174 -21.94 -12.26 5.57
N ALA A 175 -23.14 -12.24 5.01
CA ALA A 175 -23.77 -13.40 4.43
C ALA A 175 -23.16 -13.65 3.03
N GLY A 176 -22.26 -14.62 2.91
CA GLY A 176 -21.71 -15.06 1.63
C GLY A 176 -20.18 -15.00 1.52
N PRO A 177 -19.58 -15.60 0.47
CA PRO A 177 -18.16 -15.53 0.23
C PRO A 177 -17.73 -14.06 0.03
N CYS A 178 -16.62 -13.67 0.65
CA CYS A 178 -16.09 -12.32 0.54
C CYS A 178 -15.62 -12.11 -0.92
N PRO A 179 -16.21 -11.18 -1.68
CA PRO A 179 -15.83 -11.00 -3.06
C PRO A 179 -14.38 -10.49 -3.17
N SER A 180 -13.64 -10.97 -4.15
CA SER A 180 -12.33 -10.46 -4.50
C SER A 180 -12.36 -8.95 -4.68
N ARG A 181 -11.39 -8.25 -4.09
CA ARG A 181 -11.26 -6.78 -4.12
C ARG A 181 -9.98 -6.37 -4.79
N TRP A 182 -10.03 -5.28 -5.51
CA TRP A 182 -8.82 -4.65 -6.03
C TRP A 182 -7.96 -4.13 -4.87
N ILE A 183 -6.71 -4.60 -4.79
CA ILE A 183 -5.80 -4.23 -3.70
C ILE A 183 -4.59 -3.44 -4.15
N GLY A 184 -4.34 -3.38 -5.45
CA GLY A 184 -3.16 -2.69 -5.96
C GLY A 184 -2.94 -2.92 -7.45
N TYR A 185 -1.75 -2.57 -7.88
CA TYR A 185 -1.35 -2.68 -9.29
C TYR A 185 0.14 -2.92 -9.45
N VAL A 186 0.51 -3.48 -10.60
CA VAL A 186 1.88 -3.55 -11.10
C VAL A 186 2.04 -2.50 -12.18
N ALA A 187 3.13 -1.75 -12.13
CA ALA A 187 3.50 -0.76 -13.13
C ALA A 187 4.99 -0.87 -13.46
N VAL A 188 5.38 -0.36 -14.63
CA VAL A 188 6.75 -0.33 -15.08
C VAL A 188 7.12 1.08 -15.53
N ALA A 189 8.33 1.52 -15.22
CA ALA A 189 8.83 2.81 -15.66
C ALA A 189 8.83 2.90 -17.19
N SER A 190 8.38 4.05 -17.73
CA SER A 190 8.54 4.37 -19.15
C SER A 190 10.01 4.48 -19.54
N ASP A 191 10.32 4.46 -20.83
CA ASP A 191 11.72 4.55 -21.30
C ASP A 191 12.38 5.87 -20.87
N GLU A 192 11.63 6.96 -20.84
CA GLU A 192 12.11 8.24 -20.33
C GLU A 192 12.42 8.18 -18.84
N THR A 193 11.51 7.59 -18.06
CA THR A 193 11.68 7.44 -16.62
C THR A 193 12.81 6.47 -16.30
N ALA A 194 12.94 5.37 -17.04
CA ALA A 194 14.04 4.41 -16.86
C ALA A 194 15.41 5.09 -17.08
N ARG A 195 15.55 5.90 -18.14
CA ARG A 195 16.78 6.70 -18.38
C ARG A 195 17.07 7.67 -17.24
N ARG A 196 16.04 8.36 -16.71
CA ARG A 196 16.18 9.28 -15.58
C ARG A 196 16.57 8.57 -14.28
N LEU A 197 16.04 7.39 -14.04
CA LEU A 197 16.32 6.59 -12.85
C LEU A 197 17.63 5.79 -12.95
N GLY A 198 18.20 5.66 -14.16
CA GLY A 198 19.34 4.80 -14.43
C GLY A 198 19.01 3.30 -14.41
N ARG A 199 17.71 2.95 -14.39
CA ARG A 199 17.22 1.57 -14.33
C ARG A 199 15.76 1.47 -14.76
N ARG A 200 15.37 0.30 -15.26
CA ARG A 200 13.96 -0.06 -15.46
C ARG A 200 13.36 -0.45 -14.10
N ASP A 201 12.52 0.37 -13.55
CA ASP A 201 11.88 0.14 -12.24
C ASP A 201 10.52 -0.54 -12.45
N VAL A 202 10.38 -1.76 -11.93
CA VAL A 202 9.10 -2.49 -11.83
C VAL A 202 8.53 -2.21 -10.45
N VAL A 203 7.39 -1.52 -10.40
CA VAL A 203 6.74 -1.12 -9.16
C VAL A 203 5.48 -1.94 -8.92
N VAL A 204 5.35 -2.46 -7.71
CA VAL A 204 4.09 -3.01 -7.21
C VAL A 204 3.60 -2.15 -6.06
N SER A 205 2.38 -1.61 -6.19
CA SER A 205 1.79 -0.75 -5.17
C SER A 205 0.53 -1.37 -4.58
N PHE A 206 0.47 -1.45 -3.24
CA PHE A 206 -0.63 -2.02 -2.49
C PHE A 206 -1.30 -0.98 -1.60
N ARG A 207 -2.64 -0.91 -1.62
CA ARG A 207 -3.40 -0.19 -0.59
C ARG A 207 -3.44 -1.00 0.71
N GLY A 208 -3.68 -0.30 1.81
CA GLY A 208 -4.07 -0.92 3.07
C GLY A 208 -5.56 -1.26 3.13
N THR A 209 -6.01 -1.62 4.32
CA THR A 209 -7.42 -1.86 4.63
C THR A 209 -8.19 -0.56 4.58
N VAL A 210 -9.39 -0.57 3.98
CA VAL A 210 -10.26 0.62 3.86
C VAL A 210 -11.50 0.48 4.73
N THR A 211 -11.79 -0.73 5.22
CA THR A 211 -12.97 -1.06 6.02
C THR A 211 -12.58 -1.29 7.48
N GLY A 212 -12.51 -0.22 8.25
CA GLY A 212 -12.54 -0.19 9.71
C GLY A 212 -11.48 -0.98 10.50
N SER A 213 -11.38 -0.64 11.79
CA SER A 213 -10.50 -1.26 12.80
C SER A 213 -10.74 -2.76 13.02
N GLU A 214 -11.94 -3.27 12.72
CA GLU A 214 -12.30 -4.68 12.87
C GLU A 214 -11.47 -5.60 11.96
N TRP A 215 -11.11 -5.12 10.77
CA TRP A 215 -10.30 -5.87 9.81
C TRP A 215 -8.84 -6.04 10.28
N VAL A 216 -8.28 -5.01 10.90
CA VAL A 216 -6.93 -5.07 11.49
C VAL A 216 -6.89 -6.02 12.67
N ALA A 217 -7.95 -6.07 13.49
CA ALA A 217 -8.06 -7.00 14.62
C ALA A 217 -8.14 -8.46 14.16
N ASN A 218 -8.88 -8.73 13.07
CA ASN A 218 -8.99 -10.09 12.51
C ASN A 218 -7.73 -10.54 11.77
N MET A 219 -6.81 -9.63 11.43
CA MET A 219 -5.50 -9.93 10.83
C MET A 219 -4.42 -10.27 11.85
N MET A 220 -4.71 -10.19 13.14
CA MET A 220 -3.76 -10.56 14.19
C MET A 220 -4.06 -11.97 14.70
N SER A 221 -4.01 -12.91 13.79
CA SER A 221 -4.15 -14.34 14.07
C SER A 221 -2.78 -14.99 14.36
N SER A 222 -2.67 -16.29 14.23
CA SER A 222 -1.47 -17.05 14.56
C SER A 222 -0.36 -16.92 13.52
N LEU A 223 0.86 -17.29 13.91
CA LEU A 223 1.98 -17.49 13.00
C LEU A 223 1.86 -18.84 12.30
N GLU A 224 1.83 -18.83 10.96
CA GLU A 224 1.79 -20.03 10.12
C GLU A 224 3.02 -20.12 9.22
N GLN A 225 3.39 -21.35 8.83
CA GLN A 225 4.50 -21.57 7.91
C GLN A 225 4.18 -20.98 6.54
N ALA A 226 5.10 -20.19 6.00
CA ALA A 226 4.92 -19.54 4.70
C ALA A 226 4.79 -20.54 3.54
N ARG A 227 5.58 -21.63 3.52
CA ARG A 227 5.54 -22.75 2.56
C ARG A 227 5.47 -22.30 1.09
N PHE A 228 6.15 -21.23 0.72
CA PHE A 228 6.10 -20.71 -0.65
C PHE A 228 6.85 -21.60 -1.63
N ASP A 229 7.95 -22.22 -1.20
CA ASP A 229 8.62 -23.27 -1.96
C ASP A 229 8.23 -24.65 -1.41
N PRO A 230 7.46 -25.46 -2.17
CA PRO A 230 7.14 -26.82 -1.78
C PRO A 230 8.37 -27.76 -1.73
N ALA A 231 9.44 -27.43 -2.47
CA ALA A 231 10.66 -28.24 -2.52
C ALA A 231 11.58 -28.01 -1.31
N ASP A 232 11.53 -26.78 -0.74
CA ASP A 232 12.27 -26.42 0.47
C ASP A 232 11.35 -25.76 1.51
N PRO A 233 10.46 -26.55 2.15
CA PRO A 233 9.56 -26.01 3.18
C PRO A 233 10.38 -25.63 4.41
N ARG A 234 10.54 -24.33 4.65
CA ARG A 234 11.24 -23.75 5.79
C ARG A 234 10.33 -23.75 7.03
N PRO A 235 10.39 -24.74 7.95
CA PRO A 235 9.44 -24.83 9.05
C PRO A 235 9.62 -23.73 10.09
N ASP A 236 10.77 -23.12 10.16
CA ASP A 236 11.13 -22.00 11.03
C ASP A 236 10.65 -20.65 10.50
N VAL A 237 10.35 -20.56 9.20
CA VAL A 237 9.86 -19.34 8.55
C VAL A 237 8.33 -19.28 8.68
N LYS A 238 7.88 -18.42 9.58
CA LYS A 238 6.45 -18.24 9.87
C LYS A 238 6.03 -16.81 9.65
N VAL A 239 4.83 -16.64 9.10
CA VAL A 239 4.19 -15.35 8.84
C VAL A 239 2.80 -15.32 9.44
N GLU A 240 2.25 -14.12 9.61
CA GLU A 240 0.91 -13.92 10.14
C GLU A 240 -0.14 -14.49 9.17
N SER A 241 -1.02 -15.35 9.68
CA SER A 241 -1.93 -16.18 8.88
C SER A 241 -2.97 -15.36 8.10
N GLY A 242 -3.40 -14.22 8.62
CA GLY A 242 -4.34 -13.35 7.91
C GLY A 242 -3.71 -12.69 6.67
N PHE A 243 -2.46 -12.22 6.76
CA PHE A 243 -1.74 -11.72 5.59
C PHE A 243 -1.45 -12.84 4.59
N LEU A 244 -1.08 -14.02 5.10
CA LEU A 244 -0.87 -15.20 4.27
C LEU A 244 -2.13 -15.57 3.51
N SER A 245 -3.28 -15.61 4.18
CA SER A 245 -4.59 -15.88 3.56
C SER A 245 -4.89 -14.88 2.45
N VAL A 246 -4.82 -13.56 2.72
CA VAL A 246 -5.04 -12.52 1.68
C VAL A 246 -4.11 -12.71 0.47
N TYR A 247 -2.87 -13.15 0.70
CA TYR A 247 -1.86 -13.32 -0.33
C TYR A 247 -2.08 -14.58 -1.17
N THR A 248 -2.49 -15.70 -0.54
CA THR A 248 -2.52 -17.02 -1.17
C THR A 248 -3.91 -17.54 -1.53
N SER A 249 -5.00 -16.99 -0.94
CA SER A 249 -6.35 -17.48 -1.21
C SER A 249 -6.79 -17.19 -2.64
N ASP A 250 -7.50 -18.15 -3.21
CA ASP A 250 -8.05 -18.08 -4.57
C ASP A 250 -9.57 -17.92 -4.51
N ASP A 251 -10.11 -17.07 -5.37
CA ASP A 251 -11.54 -16.88 -5.56
C ASP A 251 -11.92 -17.27 -6.99
N ALA A 252 -12.34 -18.49 -7.17
CA ALA A 252 -12.78 -19.02 -8.46
C ALA A 252 -14.02 -18.26 -9.02
N THR A 253 -14.71 -17.46 -8.19
CA THR A 253 -15.88 -16.66 -8.62
C THR A 253 -15.48 -15.28 -9.12
N CYS A 254 -14.22 -14.88 -8.95
CA CYS A 254 -13.74 -13.57 -9.36
C CYS A 254 -13.77 -13.41 -10.88
N ARG A 255 -14.50 -12.39 -11.35
CA ARG A 255 -14.63 -12.08 -12.78
C ARG A 255 -13.44 -11.36 -13.38
N PHE A 256 -12.52 -10.85 -12.57
CA PHE A 256 -11.44 -9.94 -12.98
C PHE A 256 -10.11 -10.64 -13.11
N THR A 257 -9.97 -11.83 -12.50
CA THR A 257 -8.70 -12.57 -12.50
C THR A 257 -8.94 -14.05 -12.23
N TYR A 258 -7.98 -14.86 -12.62
CA TYR A 258 -7.85 -16.26 -12.23
C TYR A 258 -6.66 -16.40 -11.30
N GLY A 259 -6.85 -17.15 -10.22
CA GLY A 259 -5.82 -17.43 -9.25
C GLY A 259 -5.66 -16.39 -8.14
N SER A 260 -4.91 -16.76 -7.12
CA SER A 260 -4.65 -15.97 -5.94
C SER A 260 -3.91 -14.66 -6.25
N CYS A 261 -3.91 -13.74 -5.29
CA CYS A 261 -3.06 -12.54 -5.33
C CYS A 261 -1.60 -12.90 -5.66
N ARG A 262 -1.05 -13.91 -5.00
CA ARG A 262 0.29 -14.46 -5.22
C ARG A 262 0.51 -14.82 -6.70
N ASN A 263 -0.37 -15.64 -7.27
CA ASN A 263 -0.21 -16.13 -8.66
C ASN A 263 -0.24 -14.98 -9.67
N GLN A 264 -1.12 -13.98 -9.46
CA GLN A 264 -1.21 -12.80 -10.31
C GLN A 264 0.10 -12.00 -10.29
N LEU A 265 0.68 -11.80 -9.11
CA LEU A 265 1.90 -11.02 -8.89
C LEU A 265 3.12 -11.74 -9.46
N LEU A 266 3.34 -13.01 -9.09
CA LEU A 266 4.49 -13.78 -9.57
C LEU A 266 4.49 -13.86 -11.11
N SER A 267 3.33 -14.15 -11.71
CA SER A 267 3.19 -14.20 -13.18
C SER A 267 3.55 -12.88 -13.84
N GLU A 268 3.06 -11.75 -13.32
CA GLU A 268 3.28 -10.44 -13.95
C GLU A 268 4.71 -9.92 -13.75
N VAL A 269 5.27 -10.06 -12.55
CA VAL A 269 6.64 -9.61 -12.26
C VAL A 269 7.63 -10.41 -13.09
N THR A 270 7.51 -11.76 -13.14
CA THR A 270 8.37 -12.62 -13.95
C THR A 270 8.26 -12.28 -15.45
N ARG A 271 7.04 -12.00 -15.93
CA ARG A 271 6.84 -11.55 -17.33
C ARG A 271 7.59 -10.25 -17.62
N LEU A 272 7.57 -9.29 -16.68
CA LEU A 272 8.26 -8.00 -16.85
C LEU A 272 9.78 -8.17 -16.78
N ILE A 273 10.31 -8.97 -15.86
CA ILE A 273 11.74 -9.30 -15.79
C ILE A 273 12.20 -9.90 -17.12
N SER A 274 11.49 -10.90 -17.63
CA SER A 274 11.80 -11.53 -18.93
C SER A 274 11.74 -10.54 -20.09
N LYS A 275 10.80 -9.57 -20.05
CA LYS A 275 10.64 -8.55 -21.11
C LYS A 275 11.83 -7.59 -21.14
N TYR A 276 12.36 -7.20 -20.00
CA TYR A 276 13.38 -6.17 -19.87
C TYR A 276 14.76 -6.73 -19.43
N LYS A 277 14.97 -8.04 -19.57
CA LYS A 277 16.16 -8.77 -19.10
C LYS A 277 17.52 -8.24 -19.59
N HIS A 278 17.54 -7.34 -20.58
CA HIS A 278 18.75 -6.72 -21.11
C HIS A 278 18.99 -5.31 -20.57
N GLU A 279 18.13 -4.86 -19.64
CA GLU A 279 18.24 -3.55 -19.03
C GLU A 279 18.64 -3.69 -17.55
N GLU A 280 19.32 -2.68 -17.02
CA GLU A 280 19.44 -2.53 -15.56
C GLU A 280 18.05 -2.43 -14.95
N MET A 281 17.75 -3.25 -13.96
CA MET A 281 16.41 -3.35 -13.38
C MET A 281 16.40 -3.21 -11.87
N SER A 282 15.25 -2.80 -11.32
CA SER A 282 14.89 -2.95 -9.91
C SER A 282 13.44 -3.40 -9.77
N ILE A 283 13.15 -4.15 -8.70
CA ILE A 283 11.81 -4.49 -8.27
C ILE A 283 11.54 -3.69 -7.00
N THR A 284 10.61 -2.74 -7.08
CA THR A 284 10.22 -1.90 -5.94
C THR A 284 8.79 -2.22 -5.52
N LEU A 285 8.67 -2.68 -4.29
CA LEU A 285 7.42 -3.10 -3.70
C LEU A 285 7.01 -2.06 -2.65
N ALA A 286 5.87 -1.43 -2.81
CA ALA A 286 5.45 -0.37 -1.91
C ALA A 286 4.04 -0.63 -1.38
N GLY A 287 3.82 -0.39 -0.10
CA GLY A 287 2.51 -0.58 0.50
C GLY A 287 2.32 0.24 1.76
N HIS A 288 1.07 0.44 2.13
CA HIS A 288 0.67 1.11 3.35
C HIS A 288 -0.15 0.16 4.24
N SER A 289 0.13 0.15 5.54
CA SER A 289 -0.60 -0.70 6.50
C SER A 289 -0.53 -2.18 6.08
N MET A 290 -1.64 -2.91 5.97
CA MET A 290 -1.72 -4.26 5.40
C MET A 290 -1.00 -4.40 4.04
N GLY A 291 -1.09 -3.38 3.19
CA GLY A 291 -0.41 -3.41 1.89
C GLY A 291 1.11 -3.52 2.00
N SER A 292 1.70 -3.01 3.09
CA SER A 292 3.12 -3.21 3.41
C SER A 292 3.44 -4.68 3.70
N SER A 293 2.53 -5.38 4.36
CA SER A 293 2.69 -6.81 4.64
C SER A 293 2.68 -7.63 3.35
N LEU A 294 1.75 -7.33 2.44
CA LEU A 294 1.67 -7.98 1.13
C LEU A 294 2.93 -7.69 0.27
N ALA A 295 3.44 -6.46 0.33
CA ALA A 295 4.68 -6.08 -0.33
C ALA A 295 5.88 -6.90 0.20
N LEU A 296 5.98 -7.06 1.50
CA LEU A 296 7.05 -7.84 2.13
C LEU A 296 6.93 -9.34 1.82
N LEU A 297 5.71 -9.92 1.87
CA LEU A 297 5.46 -11.31 1.48
C LEU A 297 5.87 -11.56 0.02
N LEU A 298 5.52 -10.65 -0.89
CA LEU A 298 5.92 -10.75 -2.29
C LEU A 298 7.43 -10.66 -2.47
N GLY A 299 8.10 -9.76 -1.75
CA GLY A 299 9.55 -9.62 -1.81
C GLY A 299 10.27 -10.90 -1.38
N TYR A 300 9.82 -11.47 -0.28
CA TYR A 300 10.30 -12.77 0.20
C TYR A 300 10.03 -13.89 -0.82
N ASP A 301 8.81 -14.02 -1.33
CA ASP A 301 8.39 -15.08 -2.24
C ASP A 301 9.16 -15.06 -3.57
N LEU A 302 9.34 -13.88 -4.16
CA LEU A 302 10.14 -13.71 -5.37
C LEU A 302 11.60 -14.13 -5.16
N ALA A 303 12.19 -13.74 -4.04
CA ALA A 303 13.58 -14.06 -3.72
C ALA A 303 13.77 -15.53 -3.34
N GLU A 304 12.87 -16.12 -2.54
CA GLU A 304 12.91 -17.52 -2.13
C GLU A 304 12.82 -18.47 -3.33
N LEU A 305 11.96 -18.15 -4.30
CA LEU A 305 11.81 -18.92 -5.54
C LEU A 305 12.85 -18.59 -6.62
N GLY A 306 13.77 -17.64 -6.38
CA GLY A 306 14.73 -17.18 -7.37
C GLY A 306 14.09 -16.55 -8.62
N LEU A 307 12.84 -16.04 -8.51
CA LEU A 307 12.11 -15.47 -9.63
C LEU A 307 12.55 -14.03 -9.98
N ASN A 308 13.45 -13.46 -9.19
CA ASN A 308 14.08 -12.17 -9.46
C ASN A 308 15.41 -12.29 -10.24
N CYS A 309 15.68 -13.44 -10.86
CA CYS A 309 16.84 -13.62 -11.74
C CYS A 309 16.49 -13.24 -13.18
N ASP A 310 17.39 -12.53 -13.86
CA ASP A 310 17.19 -12.05 -15.23
C ASP A 310 17.40 -13.12 -16.33
N GLY A 311 17.72 -14.35 -15.94
CA GLY A 311 18.02 -15.46 -16.84
C GLY A 311 19.48 -15.51 -17.32
N CYS A 312 20.30 -14.48 -17.04
CA CYS A 312 21.75 -14.46 -17.25
C CYS A 312 22.53 -14.83 -15.99
N GLY A 313 21.84 -15.02 -14.88
CA GLY A 313 22.40 -15.34 -13.56
C GLY A 313 22.55 -14.13 -12.64
N ASP A 314 22.27 -12.94 -13.13
CA ASP A 314 22.25 -11.74 -12.31
C ASP A 314 20.90 -11.60 -11.59
N THR A 315 20.94 -11.20 -10.32
CA THR A 315 19.75 -10.97 -9.51
C THR A 315 19.28 -9.53 -9.62
N VAL A 316 18.01 -9.32 -9.96
CA VAL A 316 17.36 -8.02 -9.90
C VAL A 316 17.09 -7.68 -8.43
N PRO A 317 17.61 -6.55 -7.90
CA PRO A 317 17.42 -6.19 -6.50
C PRO A 317 15.94 -5.93 -6.17
N ILE A 318 15.52 -6.42 -4.99
CA ILE A 318 14.18 -6.23 -4.45
C ILE A 318 14.25 -5.26 -3.28
N THR A 319 13.46 -4.19 -3.36
CA THR A 319 13.34 -3.19 -2.29
C THR A 319 11.87 -3.01 -1.90
N VAL A 320 11.59 -3.08 -0.62
CA VAL A 320 10.28 -2.86 -0.03
C VAL A 320 10.24 -1.51 0.68
N TYR A 321 9.34 -0.62 0.27
CA TYR A 321 8.99 0.60 0.99
C TYR A 321 7.71 0.37 1.78
N SER A 322 7.86 0.17 3.08
CA SER A 322 6.78 -0.16 4.02
C SER A 322 6.32 1.10 4.75
N PHE A 323 5.15 1.64 4.40
CA PHE A 323 4.56 2.80 5.08
C PHE A 323 3.61 2.33 6.17
N ALA A 324 3.88 2.71 7.41
CA ALA A 324 3.05 2.37 8.58
C ALA A 324 2.74 0.85 8.68
N GLY A 325 3.67 0.00 8.21
CA GLY A 325 3.47 -1.45 8.15
C GLY A 325 3.59 -2.12 9.51
N PRO A 326 2.73 -3.13 9.80
CA PRO A 326 2.84 -3.99 10.99
C PRO A 326 3.99 -4.99 10.86
N ARG A 327 4.23 -5.78 11.90
CA ARG A 327 5.11 -6.96 11.81
C ARG A 327 4.44 -8.05 10.96
N VAL A 328 5.23 -8.74 10.14
CA VAL A 328 4.69 -9.72 9.18
C VAL A 328 4.99 -11.15 9.60
N GLY A 329 6.11 -11.39 10.24
CA GLY A 329 6.52 -12.74 10.59
C GLY A 329 7.44 -12.81 11.80
N ASN A 330 7.94 -14.00 12.06
CA ASN A 330 8.84 -14.29 13.17
C ASN A 330 10.31 -13.99 12.81
N THR A 331 11.22 -14.26 13.77
CA THR A 331 12.67 -14.10 13.58
C THR A 331 13.21 -14.97 12.44
N GLY A 332 12.68 -16.18 12.23
CA GLY A 332 13.04 -17.04 11.10
C GLY A 332 12.74 -16.37 9.76
N PHE A 333 11.56 -15.78 9.63
CA PHE A 333 11.18 -15.01 8.43
C PHE A 333 12.10 -13.79 8.21
N LYS A 334 12.40 -13.04 9.29
CA LYS A 334 13.35 -11.92 9.22
C LYS A 334 14.71 -12.36 8.72
N ASN A 335 15.31 -13.35 9.36
CA ASN A 335 16.64 -13.83 9.02
C ASN A 335 16.70 -14.32 7.56
N ARG A 336 15.65 -15.01 7.11
CA ARG A 336 15.58 -15.49 5.74
C ARG A 336 15.47 -14.35 4.73
N CYS A 337 14.69 -13.31 5.00
CA CYS A 337 14.65 -12.09 4.17
C CYS A 337 16.05 -11.44 4.06
N ASP A 338 16.77 -11.36 5.18
CA ASP A 338 18.14 -10.81 5.21
C ASP A 338 19.12 -11.66 4.39
N GLU A 339 19.08 -13.00 4.52
CA GLU A 339 19.87 -13.95 3.72
C GLU A 339 19.63 -13.83 2.22
N LEU A 340 18.36 -13.66 1.84
CA LEU A 340 17.92 -13.49 0.45
C LEU A 340 18.22 -12.10 -0.12
N GLY A 341 18.73 -11.19 0.70
CA GLY A 341 19.05 -9.83 0.28
C GLY A 341 17.83 -8.94 -0.01
N VAL A 342 16.65 -9.27 0.50
CA VAL A 342 15.45 -8.42 0.39
C VAL A 342 15.64 -7.17 1.24
N LYS A 343 15.68 -6.00 0.60
CA LYS A 343 15.88 -4.73 1.28
C LYS A 343 14.53 -4.12 1.69
N VAL A 344 14.41 -3.74 2.96
CA VAL A 344 13.15 -3.19 3.49
C VAL A 344 13.41 -1.89 4.22
N LEU A 345 12.80 -0.80 3.74
CA LEU A 345 12.77 0.49 4.44
C LEU A 345 11.38 0.69 5.06
N ARG A 346 11.35 0.68 6.38
CA ARG A 346 10.15 0.89 7.17
C ARG A 346 10.01 2.37 7.51
N VAL A 347 9.04 3.05 6.92
CA VAL A 347 8.70 4.44 7.24
C VAL A 347 7.58 4.41 8.28
N VAL A 348 7.88 4.73 9.51
CA VAL A 348 6.97 4.59 10.65
C VAL A 348 6.81 5.90 11.40
N ASN A 349 5.62 6.12 11.95
CA ASN A 349 5.39 7.18 12.94
C ASN A 349 5.47 6.56 14.34
N VAL A 350 6.29 7.12 15.22
CA VAL A 350 6.45 6.62 16.60
C VAL A 350 5.16 6.58 17.40
N ASN A 351 4.17 7.39 17.00
CA ASN A 351 2.84 7.45 17.63
C ASN A 351 1.83 6.48 17.01
N ASP A 352 2.18 5.78 15.92
CA ASP A 352 1.28 4.85 15.23
C ASP A 352 1.27 3.48 15.93
N PRO A 353 0.14 3.05 16.52
CA PRO A 353 0.05 1.75 17.19
C PRO A 353 0.10 0.56 16.22
N ILE A 354 -0.32 0.74 14.96
CA ILE A 354 -0.36 -0.35 13.96
C ILE A 354 1.03 -0.88 13.67
N THR A 355 2.03 0.00 13.64
CA THR A 355 3.43 -0.39 13.40
C THR A 355 4.02 -1.27 14.50
N LYS A 356 3.34 -1.40 15.64
CA LYS A 356 3.76 -2.20 16.80
C LYS A 356 3.01 -3.54 16.91
N LEU A 357 2.03 -3.76 16.03
CA LEU A 357 1.25 -4.98 15.94
C LEU A 357 1.85 -5.91 14.87
N PRO A 358 1.49 -7.21 14.93
CA PRO A 358 1.10 -7.96 16.12
C PRO A 358 2.28 -8.13 17.11
N GLY A 359 2.03 -8.72 18.25
CA GLY A 359 3.09 -9.04 19.19
C GLY A 359 3.55 -7.88 20.08
N ILE A 360 2.61 -7.06 20.62
CA ILE A 360 2.96 -5.94 21.54
C ILE A 360 3.76 -6.43 22.74
N PHE A 361 3.43 -7.61 23.27
CA PHE A 361 4.09 -8.22 24.44
C PHE A 361 5.08 -9.34 24.10
N LEU A 362 4.96 -9.92 22.89
CA LEU A 362 5.83 -10.99 22.42
C LEU A 362 6.54 -10.54 21.14
N ASN A 363 7.59 -9.77 21.32
CA ASN A 363 8.40 -9.20 20.22
C ASN A 363 9.88 -9.18 20.59
N GLU A 364 10.71 -8.84 19.61
CA GLU A 364 12.15 -8.76 19.71
C GLU A 364 12.69 -7.87 20.84
N ASN A 365 11.94 -6.85 21.25
CA ASN A 365 12.37 -5.91 22.28
C ASN A 365 12.13 -6.42 23.69
N PHE A 366 11.13 -7.29 23.90
CA PHE A 366 10.79 -7.84 25.20
C PHE A 366 11.86 -8.84 25.70
N PHE A 367 12.46 -9.58 24.77
CA PHE A 367 13.45 -10.62 25.08
C PHE A 367 14.91 -10.13 24.96
N GLY A 368 15.15 -8.96 24.38
CA GLY A 368 16.48 -8.39 24.22
C GLY A 368 17.18 -7.96 25.51
N ALA A 369 16.43 -7.77 26.61
CA ALA A 369 16.98 -7.35 27.90
C ALA A 369 17.45 -8.51 28.81
N GLY A 370 17.21 -9.75 28.44
CA GLY A 370 17.66 -10.93 29.18
C GLY A 370 17.91 -12.11 28.25
N ARG A 371 19.16 -12.55 28.18
CA ARG A 371 19.62 -13.73 27.44
C ARG A 371 19.00 -15.05 27.94
N LEU A 372 17.70 -15.19 27.84
CA LEU A 372 17.02 -16.46 27.99
C LEU A 372 16.59 -16.91 26.58
N GLU A 373 17.39 -17.77 25.97
CA GLU A 373 17.00 -18.55 24.79
C GLU A 373 15.87 -19.52 25.21
N LEU A 374 14.67 -19.00 25.27
CA LEU A 374 13.49 -19.83 25.53
C LEU A 374 13.06 -20.53 24.24
N PRO A 375 12.58 -21.79 24.30
CA PRO A 375 12.14 -22.55 23.11
C PRO A 375 11.02 -21.89 22.30
N TRP A 376 10.38 -20.87 22.82
CA TRP A 376 9.30 -20.07 22.22
C TRP A 376 9.77 -18.83 21.43
N SER A 377 11.08 -18.64 21.26
CA SER A 377 11.59 -17.55 20.39
C SER A 377 11.02 -17.60 18.96
N CYS A 378 10.59 -18.80 18.50
CA CYS A 378 9.90 -19.00 17.22
C CYS A 378 8.47 -18.41 17.17
N ALA A 379 7.89 -18.00 18.31
CA ALA A 379 6.54 -17.43 18.37
C ALA A 379 6.55 -15.88 18.42
N CYS A 380 7.74 -15.26 18.45
CA CYS A 380 7.85 -13.82 18.54
C CYS A 380 7.82 -13.17 17.16
N TYR A 381 6.94 -12.18 16.98
CA TYR A 381 6.94 -11.34 15.80
C TYR A 381 8.16 -10.41 15.79
N THR A 382 8.80 -10.30 14.64
CA THR A 382 10.01 -9.50 14.44
C THR A 382 9.86 -8.60 13.21
N HIS A 383 10.36 -7.37 13.32
CA HIS A 383 10.42 -6.48 12.16
C HIS A 383 11.56 -6.85 11.22
N VAL A 384 11.32 -6.71 9.92
CA VAL A 384 12.32 -6.87 8.86
C VAL A 384 12.78 -5.50 8.38
N GLY A 385 14.08 -5.30 8.21
CA GLY A 385 14.67 -4.15 7.56
C GLY A 385 14.98 -2.96 8.47
N VAL A 386 15.29 -1.83 7.82
CA VAL A 386 15.74 -0.58 8.46
C VAL A 386 14.55 0.32 8.74
N GLU A 387 14.54 0.93 9.92
CA GLU A 387 13.49 1.84 10.34
C GLU A 387 13.87 3.31 10.08
N LEU A 388 12.97 4.04 9.40
CA LEU A 388 12.94 5.50 9.36
C LEU A 388 11.80 5.97 10.24
N ALA A 389 12.12 6.38 11.47
CA ALA A 389 11.14 6.82 12.45
C ALA A 389 10.84 8.31 12.29
N LEU A 390 9.59 8.64 12.14
CA LEU A 390 9.02 9.99 12.08
C LEU A 390 8.23 10.26 13.36
N ASP A 391 8.17 11.53 13.80
CA ASP A 391 7.35 11.94 14.93
C ASP A 391 6.35 13.00 14.48
N PHE A 392 5.08 12.64 14.40
CA PHE A 392 4.00 13.58 14.17
C PHE A 392 2.71 13.14 14.86
N PHE A 393 2.00 14.13 15.40
CA PHE A 393 0.74 13.95 16.07
C PHE A 393 -0.11 15.21 15.97
N LYS A 394 -1.40 15.06 15.71
CA LYS A 394 -2.36 16.16 15.74
C LYS A 394 -3.43 15.85 16.77
N ALA A 395 -3.48 16.62 17.87
CA ALA A 395 -4.44 16.40 18.95
C ALA A 395 -5.93 16.47 18.50
N ARG A 396 -6.21 17.23 17.43
CA ARG A 396 -7.57 17.37 16.87
C ARG A 396 -7.94 16.26 15.88
N ASP A 397 -6.97 15.49 15.42
CA ASP A 397 -7.13 14.39 14.47
C ASP A 397 -6.15 13.27 14.81
N PRO A 398 -6.44 12.44 15.82
CA PRO A 398 -5.58 11.35 16.24
C PRO A 398 -5.36 10.29 15.15
N ALA A 399 -6.31 10.13 14.22
CA ALA A 399 -6.19 9.17 13.12
C ALA A 399 -5.06 9.51 12.14
N CYS A 400 -4.59 10.77 12.14
CA CYS A 400 -3.49 11.20 11.27
C CYS A 400 -2.20 10.43 11.48
N VAL A 401 -1.99 9.78 12.64
CA VAL A 401 -0.77 9.01 12.93
C VAL A 401 -0.59 7.79 12.02
N HIS A 402 -1.69 7.29 11.44
CA HIS A 402 -1.71 6.16 10.51
C HIS A 402 -2.13 6.57 9.09
N ASP A 403 -2.27 7.85 8.81
CA ASP A 403 -2.69 8.37 7.51
C ASP A 403 -1.50 8.56 6.57
N LEU A 404 -1.49 7.85 5.44
CA LEU A 404 -0.42 7.91 4.43
C LEU A 404 -0.17 9.33 3.90
N ASP A 405 -1.23 10.12 3.68
CA ASP A 405 -1.08 11.50 3.20
C ASP A 405 -0.39 12.39 4.25
N ALA A 406 -0.56 12.09 5.54
CA ALA A 406 0.18 12.76 6.62
C ALA A 406 1.68 12.42 6.59
N TYR A 407 2.05 11.15 6.36
CA TYR A 407 3.45 10.74 6.15
C TYR A 407 4.09 11.46 4.96
N ILE A 408 3.41 11.42 3.79
CA ILE A 408 3.89 12.08 2.56
C ILE A 408 4.00 13.60 2.76
N GLY A 409 2.98 14.21 3.38
CA GLY A 409 2.94 15.65 3.65
C GLY A 409 4.09 16.11 4.54
N LEU A 410 4.44 15.34 5.58
CA LEU A 410 5.60 15.62 6.42
C LEU A 410 6.90 15.50 5.64
N LEU A 411 7.08 14.41 4.89
CA LEU A 411 8.30 14.16 4.11
C LEU A 411 8.51 15.21 3.00
N LYS A 412 7.46 15.83 2.47
CA LYS A 412 7.56 16.95 1.52
C LYS A 412 8.06 18.25 2.17
N CYS A 413 7.99 18.37 3.51
CA CYS A 413 8.40 19.56 4.24
C CYS A 413 9.77 19.34 4.90
N PRO A 414 10.91 19.64 4.24
CA PRO A 414 12.24 19.30 4.73
C PRO A 414 12.58 19.90 6.09
N ASN A 415 12.03 21.07 6.40
CA ASN A 415 12.31 21.80 7.66
C ASN A 415 11.50 21.27 8.86
N LYS A 416 10.62 20.26 8.66
CA LYS A 416 9.76 19.69 9.69
C LYS A 416 10.03 18.21 9.97
N VAL A 417 10.91 17.58 9.18
CA VAL A 417 11.24 16.17 9.35
C VAL A 417 12.24 16.04 10.49
N ALA A 418 11.78 15.59 11.66
CA ALA A 418 12.63 15.09 12.71
C ALA A 418 12.69 13.56 12.58
N VAL A 419 13.85 13.03 12.20
CA VAL A 419 14.14 11.59 12.34
C VAL A 419 14.44 11.36 13.80
N VAL A 420 13.67 10.52 14.47
CA VAL A 420 13.79 10.26 15.90
C VAL A 420 14.45 8.92 16.11
N LYS A 421 15.45 8.85 16.98
CA LYS A 421 15.93 7.55 17.49
C LYS A 421 14.83 6.95 18.34
N ASN A 422 14.39 5.76 17.96
CA ASN A 422 13.35 5.03 18.67
C ASN A 422 13.99 4.34 19.89
N ASP A 423 14.27 5.11 20.95
CA ASP A 423 14.67 4.56 22.25
C ASP A 423 13.42 3.91 22.85
N GLY A 424 13.30 2.58 22.73
CA GLY A 424 12.09 1.78 22.94
C GLY A 424 11.33 1.97 24.28
N GLU A 425 11.91 2.66 25.28
CA GLU A 425 11.27 2.87 26.59
C GLU A 425 10.25 4.02 26.62
N HIS A 426 10.44 5.09 25.83
CA HIS A 426 9.53 6.25 25.88
C HIS A 426 8.21 6.03 25.12
N VAL A 427 8.21 5.15 24.15
CA VAL A 427 7.09 4.92 23.21
C VAL A 427 5.99 4.08 23.85
N LEU A 428 6.37 3.05 24.65
CA LEU A 428 5.38 2.21 25.33
C LEU A 428 4.52 3.02 26.31
N SER A 429 5.11 3.98 27.02
CA SER A 429 4.39 4.81 28.00
C SER A 429 3.44 5.81 27.32
N LYS A 430 3.80 6.38 26.17
CA LYS A 430 2.95 7.31 25.41
C LYS A 430 1.82 6.59 24.67
N ALA A 431 2.13 5.47 23.98
CA ALA A 431 1.13 4.66 23.31
C ALA A 431 0.14 4.04 24.30
N MET A 432 0.61 3.56 25.45
CA MET A 432 -0.22 3.01 26.52
C MET A 432 -1.09 4.09 27.17
N LYS A 433 -0.59 5.31 27.36
CA LYS A 433 -1.38 6.47 27.81
C LYS A 433 -2.43 6.84 26.76
N PHE A 434 -2.08 6.87 25.48
CA PHE A 434 -3.00 7.17 24.38
C PHE A 434 -4.11 6.12 24.28
N VAL A 435 -3.76 4.84 24.31
CA VAL A 435 -4.71 3.72 24.32
C VAL A 435 -5.57 3.76 25.58
N LEU A 436 -5.00 4.12 26.76
CA LEU A 436 -5.73 4.26 28.00
C LEU A 436 -6.67 5.47 28.05
N GLN A 437 -6.34 6.58 27.38
CA GLN A 437 -7.15 7.80 27.42
C GLN A 437 -8.27 7.86 26.38
N HIS A 438 -8.20 7.13 25.25
CA HIS A 438 -9.07 7.37 24.10
C HIS A 438 -9.96 6.19 23.70
N SER A 439 -10.03 5.08 24.44
CA SER A 439 -10.84 3.95 24.03
C SER A 439 -11.70 3.38 25.16
N PHE A 440 -12.98 3.72 25.10
CA PHE A 440 -14.07 2.95 25.73
C PHE A 440 -14.66 1.90 24.76
N ASP A 441 -14.00 1.59 23.62
CA ASP A 441 -14.52 0.71 22.60
C ASP A 441 -14.15 -0.78 22.85
N THR A 442 -15.11 -1.64 22.56
CA THR A 442 -15.06 -3.12 22.63
C THR A 442 -13.84 -3.77 21.97
N TRP A 443 -13.24 -3.09 20.96
CA TRP A 443 -12.00 -3.47 20.27
C TRP A 443 -10.82 -3.73 21.24
N ARG A 444 -10.71 -2.94 22.27
CA ARG A 444 -9.61 -2.98 23.24
C ARG A 444 -9.62 -4.25 24.09
N TRP A 445 -10.80 -4.68 24.51
CA TRP A 445 -10.98 -5.90 25.29
C TRP A 445 -10.81 -7.15 24.44
N GLN A 446 -11.22 -7.12 23.18
CA GLN A 446 -10.99 -8.22 22.25
C GLN A 446 -9.51 -8.41 21.96
N MET A 447 -8.75 -7.33 21.75
CA MET A 447 -7.31 -7.38 21.54
C MET A 447 -6.54 -7.89 22.75
N ALA A 448 -6.89 -7.42 23.94
CA ALA A 448 -6.32 -7.92 25.21
C ALA A 448 -6.66 -9.39 25.45
N ALA A 449 -7.89 -9.81 25.15
CA ALA A 449 -8.34 -11.19 25.34
C ALA A 449 -7.64 -12.17 24.37
N ILE A 450 -7.42 -11.78 23.10
CA ILE A 450 -6.69 -12.60 22.13
C ILE A 450 -5.23 -12.76 22.58
N GLN A 451 -4.56 -11.70 23.02
CA GLN A 451 -3.17 -11.78 23.48
C GLN A 451 -3.02 -12.54 24.79
N VAL A 452 -3.99 -12.43 25.69
CA VAL A 452 -4.02 -13.26 26.93
C VAL A 452 -4.30 -14.73 26.58
N GLY A 453 -5.17 -15.00 25.62
CA GLY A 453 -5.43 -16.36 25.12
C GLY A 453 -4.20 -17.00 24.49
N GLU A 454 -3.43 -16.27 23.68
CA GLU A 454 -2.17 -16.74 23.13
C GLU A 454 -1.11 -16.97 24.21
N LEU A 455 -1.06 -16.11 25.23
CA LEU A 455 -0.15 -16.27 26.36
C LEU A 455 -0.50 -17.51 27.19
N VAL A 456 -1.79 -17.76 27.47
CA VAL A 456 -2.28 -18.93 28.20
C VAL A 456 -1.99 -20.24 27.44
N GLN A 457 -2.20 -20.24 26.10
CA GLN A 457 -1.81 -21.36 25.25
C GLN A 457 -0.30 -21.60 25.21
N ALA A 458 0.50 -20.54 25.20
CA ALA A 458 1.96 -20.61 25.16
C ALA A 458 2.57 -21.14 26.47
N ILE A 459 1.92 -20.91 27.63
CA ILE A 459 2.35 -21.39 28.92
C ILE A 459 1.70 -22.72 29.34
N GLY A 460 0.82 -23.29 28.49
CA GLY A 460 0.26 -24.63 28.71
C GLY A 460 -0.71 -24.74 29.88
N LEU A 461 -1.41 -23.64 30.23
CA LEU A 461 -2.51 -23.59 31.19
C LEU A 461 -3.86 -23.69 30.50
#